data_422095f7b5a06e14ea56fe71702a41eb
#
_entry.id   422095f7b5a06e14ea56fe71702a41eb
#
_cell.length_a   1.000
_cell.length_b   1.000
_cell.length_c   1.000
_cell.angle_alpha   90.00
_cell.angle_beta   90.00
_cell.angle_gamma   90.00
#
_symmetry.space_group_name_H-M   'P 1'
#
loop_
_entity.id
_entity.type
_entity.pdbx_description
1 polymer ?
#
loop_
_entity_poly.entity_id
_entity_poly.type
_entity_poly.pdbx_seq_one_letter_code
_entity_poly.pdbx_strand_id
1 'polypeptide(L)'
;MNVFGNYARYYDLLYQDKDYASEAQFIHQLIQSHAPATASILELGCGTGKHAILLSEKGYKLCGIDQSSEMLEQANQRLLQLPKSQAANLEFLPSDIRTVRVDRTFDAVISLFHVLSYQTTNQDLQAVFDTARIHLQPGGIFLFDCWYGPTVLSDRPAVRVKRLEDDA
;
A
#
# COMPACT_ATOMS: atom_id res chain seq x y z
N MET A 1 -5.95 16.55 15.80
CA MET A 1 -5.25 17.26 14.70
C MET A 1 -4.87 16.21 13.69
N ASN A 2 -5.49 16.21 12.51
CA ASN A 2 -5.24 15.17 11.50
C ASN A 2 -3.87 15.44 10.83
N VAL A 3 -2.83 14.78 11.33
CA VAL A 3 -1.44 14.97 10.85
C VAL A 3 -1.31 14.60 9.37
N PHE A 4 -2.18 13.73 8.86
CA PHE A 4 -2.15 13.23 7.49
C PHE A 4 -2.93 14.10 6.48
N GLY A 5 -3.83 14.98 6.90
CA GLY A 5 -4.65 15.78 5.99
C GLY A 5 -3.85 16.74 5.11
N ASN A 6 -2.98 17.55 5.73
CA ASN A 6 -2.08 18.43 4.97
C ASN A 6 -0.94 17.66 4.29
N TYR A 7 -0.56 16.49 4.83
CA TYR A 7 0.51 15.67 4.30
C TYR A 7 0.12 14.99 2.97
N ALA A 8 -1.12 14.53 2.84
CA ALA A 8 -1.60 13.88 1.62
C ALA A 8 -1.47 14.76 0.38
N ARG A 9 -1.69 16.09 0.53
CA ARG A 9 -1.54 17.06 -0.56
C ARG A 9 -0.12 17.10 -1.13
N TYR A 10 0.88 17.00 -0.26
CA TYR A 10 2.29 17.09 -0.64
C TYR A 10 2.97 15.72 -0.78
N TYR A 11 2.26 14.64 -0.43
CA TYR A 11 2.83 13.29 -0.44
C TYR A 11 3.38 12.90 -1.80
N ASP A 12 2.61 13.09 -2.84
CA ASP A 12 3.02 12.73 -4.18
C ASP A 12 4.17 13.58 -4.72
N LEU A 13 4.19 14.87 -4.33
CA LEU A 13 5.27 15.77 -4.66
C LEU A 13 6.55 15.39 -3.90
N LEU A 14 6.42 15.01 -2.61
CA LEU A 14 7.53 14.56 -1.79
C LEU A 14 8.20 13.29 -2.37
N TYR A 15 7.39 12.39 -2.91
CA TYR A 15 7.83 11.09 -3.46
C TYR A 15 7.74 11.02 -5.00
N GLN A 16 7.82 12.17 -5.70
CA GLN A 16 7.78 12.20 -7.16
C GLN A 16 8.96 11.44 -7.79
N ASP A 17 10.13 11.45 -7.15
CA ASP A 17 11.34 10.79 -7.63
C ASP A 17 11.41 9.30 -7.27
N LYS A 18 10.38 8.76 -6.58
CA LYS A 18 10.35 7.37 -6.16
C LYS A 18 9.99 6.47 -7.35
N ASP A 19 10.79 5.44 -7.57
CA ASP A 19 10.57 4.47 -8.64
C ASP A 19 9.51 3.41 -8.24
N TYR A 20 8.25 3.84 -8.23
CA TYR A 20 7.10 2.96 -7.98
C TYR A 20 6.99 1.83 -9.02
N ALA A 21 7.42 2.08 -10.25
CA ALA A 21 7.33 1.08 -11.32
C ALA A 21 8.25 -0.11 -11.06
N SER A 22 9.51 0.15 -10.67
CA SER A 22 10.45 -0.91 -10.28
C SER A 22 9.99 -1.67 -9.05
N GLU A 23 9.41 -0.99 -8.05
CA GLU A 23 8.85 -1.66 -6.87
C GLU A 23 7.67 -2.56 -7.24
N ALA A 24 6.70 -2.07 -8.02
CA ALA A 24 5.57 -2.87 -8.48
C ALA A 24 6.03 -4.06 -9.36
N GLN A 25 7.08 -3.87 -10.16
CA GLN A 25 7.67 -4.96 -10.94
C GLN A 25 8.33 -6.02 -10.04
N PHE A 26 9.03 -5.60 -8.99
CA PHE A 26 9.62 -6.52 -8.01
C PHE A 26 8.55 -7.32 -7.24
N ILE A 27 7.50 -6.64 -6.76
CA ILE A 27 6.36 -7.32 -6.12
C ILE A 27 5.69 -8.32 -7.05
N HIS A 28 5.48 -7.95 -8.33
CA HIS A 28 4.96 -8.86 -9.33
C HIS A 28 5.84 -10.11 -9.49
N GLN A 29 7.17 -9.95 -9.56
CA GLN A 29 8.10 -11.08 -9.65
C GLN A 29 8.03 -12.00 -8.43
N LEU A 30 7.94 -11.44 -7.21
CA LEU A 30 7.76 -12.23 -5.99
C LEU A 30 6.44 -13.02 -6.02
N ILE A 31 5.34 -12.38 -6.43
CA ILE A 31 4.05 -13.05 -6.58
C ILE A 31 4.17 -14.20 -7.59
N GLN A 32 4.73 -13.95 -8.78
CA GLN A 32 4.89 -14.99 -9.80
C GLN A 32 5.77 -16.16 -9.34
N SER A 33 6.76 -15.88 -8.48
CA SER A 33 7.67 -16.92 -7.97
C SER A 33 7.05 -17.78 -6.87
N HIS A 34 6.18 -17.20 -6.03
CA HIS A 34 5.66 -17.88 -4.83
C HIS A 34 4.18 -18.24 -4.91
N ALA A 35 3.39 -17.53 -5.69
CA ALA A 35 1.95 -17.75 -5.88
C ALA A 35 1.53 -17.36 -7.31
N PRO A 36 1.98 -18.11 -8.35
CA PRO A 36 1.79 -17.71 -9.76
C PRO A 36 0.33 -17.68 -10.22
N ALA A 37 -0.57 -18.33 -9.49
CA ALA A 37 -2.01 -18.29 -9.77
C ALA A 37 -2.75 -17.08 -9.17
N THR A 38 -2.04 -16.16 -8.53
CA THR A 38 -2.63 -14.95 -7.93
C THR A 38 -3.36 -14.12 -8.99
N ALA A 39 -4.61 -13.79 -8.73
CA ALA A 39 -5.43 -12.90 -9.53
C ALA A 39 -5.98 -11.72 -8.71
N SER A 40 -6.10 -11.87 -7.39
CA SER A 40 -6.68 -10.89 -6.48
C SER A 40 -5.72 -10.54 -5.33
N ILE A 41 -5.65 -9.25 -5.01
CA ILE A 41 -4.72 -8.70 -3.99
C ILE A 41 -5.48 -7.76 -3.07
N LEU A 42 -5.25 -7.88 -1.76
CA LEU A 42 -5.60 -6.88 -0.75
C LEU A 42 -4.34 -6.08 -0.40
N GLU A 43 -4.37 -4.76 -0.57
CA GLU A 43 -3.27 -3.87 -0.16
C GLU A 43 -3.63 -3.16 1.14
N LEU A 44 -2.86 -3.40 2.20
CA LEU A 44 -3.02 -2.78 3.52
C LEU A 44 -2.12 -1.55 3.61
N GLY A 45 -2.72 -0.36 3.69
CA GLY A 45 -2.03 0.93 3.66
C GLY A 45 -1.70 1.38 2.23
N CYS A 46 -2.70 1.42 1.35
CA CYS A 46 -2.50 1.71 -0.08
C CYS A 46 -2.15 3.18 -0.38
N GLY A 47 -2.32 4.10 0.57
CA GLY A 47 -2.05 5.51 0.39
C GLY A 47 -2.79 6.11 -0.81
N THR A 48 -2.04 6.77 -1.70
CA THR A 48 -2.58 7.38 -2.93
C THR A 48 -2.77 6.40 -4.09
N GLY A 49 -2.67 5.09 -3.85
CA GLY A 49 -3.01 4.01 -4.79
C GLY A 49 -1.99 3.75 -5.91
N LYS A 50 -0.79 4.32 -5.85
CA LYS A 50 0.20 4.20 -6.93
C LYS A 50 0.63 2.75 -7.21
N HIS A 51 0.91 1.97 -6.15
CA HIS A 51 1.26 0.55 -6.31
C HIS A 51 0.07 -0.26 -6.86
N ALA A 52 -1.13 -0.04 -6.29
CA ALA A 52 -2.34 -0.71 -6.75
C ALA A 52 -2.58 -0.50 -8.25
N ILE A 53 -2.46 0.74 -8.74
CA ILE A 53 -2.63 1.06 -10.16
C ILE A 53 -1.61 0.31 -11.02
N LEU A 54 -0.33 0.35 -10.67
CA LEU A 54 0.73 -0.32 -11.44
C LEU A 54 0.60 -1.86 -11.41
N LEU A 55 0.13 -2.42 -10.30
CA LEU A 55 -0.14 -3.85 -10.21
C LEU A 55 -1.40 -4.23 -11.02
N SER A 56 -2.41 -3.36 -11.10
CA SER A 56 -3.59 -3.60 -11.94
C SER A 56 -3.25 -3.66 -13.44
N GLU A 57 -2.23 -2.94 -13.90
CA GLU A 57 -1.71 -3.02 -15.27
C GLU A 57 -1.13 -4.41 -15.60
N LYS A 58 -0.71 -5.15 -14.56
CA LYS A 58 -0.23 -6.53 -14.68
C LYS A 58 -1.35 -7.57 -14.62
N GLY A 59 -2.62 -7.11 -14.56
CA GLY A 59 -3.80 -7.96 -14.60
C GLY A 59 -4.38 -8.35 -13.24
N TYR A 60 -3.84 -7.86 -12.13
CA TYR A 60 -4.39 -8.13 -10.80
C TYR A 60 -5.65 -7.30 -10.53
N LYS A 61 -6.58 -7.89 -9.77
CA LYS A 61 -7.68 -7.17 -9.13
C LYS A 61 -7.27 -6.77 -7.72
N LEU A 62 -7.37 -5.49 -7.38
CA LEU A 62 -6.91 -4.99 -6.09
C LEU A 62 -8.01 -4.29 -5.30
N CYS A 63 -7.99 -4.56 -3.99
CA CYS A 63 -8.71 -3.79 -2.99
C CYS A 63 -7.67 -3.10 -2.11
N GLY A 64 -7.58 -1.78 -2.17
CA GLY A 64 -6.69 -0.98 -1.34
C GLY A 64 -7.41 -0.46 -0.10
N ILE A 65 -6.77 -0.60 1.06
CA ILE A 65 -7.26 -0.11 2.35
C ILE A 65 -6.32 0.99 2.84
N ASP A 66 -6.86 2.13 3.22
CA ASP A 66 -6.14 3.16 3.95
C ASP A 66 -7.05 3.85 4.97
N GLN A 67 -6.49 4.34 6.07
CA GLN A 67 -7.26 5.08 7.07
C GLN A 67 -7.40 6.57 6.74
N SER A 68 -6.54 7.11 5.86
CA SER A 68 -6.59 8.52 5.45
C SER A 68 -7.57 8.71 4.31
N SER A 69 -8.66 9.43 4.58
CA SER A 69 -9.64 9.86 3.57
C SER A 69 -8.99 10.69 2.46
N GLU A 70 -8.02 11.51 2.82
CA GLU A 70 -7.33 12.40 1.90
C GLU A 70 -6.42 11.62 0.92
N MET A 71 -5.76 10.56 1.41
CA MET A 71 -5.00 9.64 0.55
C MET A 71 -5.92 8.91 -0.42
N LEU A 72 -7.05 8.41 0.09
CA LEU A 72 -8.04 7.72 -0.73
C LEU A 72 -8.74 8.64 -1.75
N GLU A 73 -8.90 9.91 -1.43
CA GLU A 73 -9.39 10.90 -2.40
C GLU A 73 -8.45 11.00 -3.59
N GLN A 74 -7.12 11.08 -3.36
CA GLN A 74 -6.13 11.08 -4.43
C GLN A 74 -6.14 9.76 -5.22
N ALA A 75 -6.27 8.61 -4.54
CA ALA A 75 -6.38 7.31 -5.19
C ALA A 75 -7.61 7.24 -6.10
N ASN A 76 -8.77 7.71 -5.62
CA ASN A 76 -10.00 7.75 -6.40
C ASN A 76 -9.95 8.75 -7.57
N GLN A 77 -9.31 9.90 -7.40
CA GLN A 77 -9.08 10.85 -8.50
C GLN A 77 -8.26 10.23 -9.62
N ARG A 78 -7.21 9.46 -9.29
CA ARG A 78 -6.44 8.70 -10.29
C ARG A 78 -7.27 7.64 -10.98
N LEU A 79 -8.08 6.92 -10.21
CA LEU A 79 -8.98 5.89 -10.76
C LEU A 79 -9.91 6.44 -11.84
N LEU A 80 -10.39 7.67 -11.69
CA LEU A 80 -11.22 8.35 -12.69
C LEU A 80 -10.48 8.65 -14.01
N GLN A 81 -9.15 8.70 -13.99
CA GLN A 81 -8.31 8.97 -15.15
C GLN A 81 -7.88 7.70 -15.90
N LEU A 82 -8.15 6.52 -15.33
CA LEU A 82 -7.78 5.24 -15.93
C LEU A 82 -8.80 4.78 -17.00
N PRO A 83 -8.36 3.93 -17.94
CA PRO A 83 -9.27 3.20 -18.79
C PRO A 83 -10.31 2.43 -17.96
N LYS A 84 -11.57 2.40 -18.38
CA LYS A 84 -12.66 1.74 -17.63
C LYS A 84 -12.37 0.28 -17.31
N SER A 85 -11.72 -0.45 -18.21
CA SER A 85 -11.33 -1.85 -18.00
C SER A 85 -10.32 -2.03 -16.87
N GLN A 86 -9.40 -1.08 -16.70
CA GLN A 86 -8.42 -1.09 -15.61
C GLN A 86 -9.07 -0.61 -14.31
N ALA A 87 -9.83 0.49 -14.35
CA ALA A 87 -10.53 1.02 -13.18
C ALA A 87 -11.46 -0.02 -12.54
N ALA A 88 -12.10 -0.89 -13.34
CA ALA A 88 -12.96 -1.97 -12.86
C ALA A 88 -12.21 -3.05 -12.03
N ASN A 89 -10.89 -3.07 -12.07
CA ASN A 89 -10.05 -3.97 -11.28
C ASN A 89 -9.57 -3.36 -9.96
N LEU A 90 -9.96 -2.12 -9.65
CA LEU A 90 -9.48 -1.37 -8.50
C LEU A 90 -10.64 -0.90 -7.62
N GLU A 91 -10.46 -1.04 -6.33
CA GLU A 91 -11.37 -0.54 -5.30
C GLU A 91 -10.54 0.02 -4.14
N PHE A 92 -10.96 1.15 -3.58
CA PHE A 92 -10.30 1.77 -2.44
C PHE A 92 -11.30 2.01 -1.31
N LEU A 93 -11.00 1.50 -0.11
CA LEU A 93 -11.90 1.54 1.03
C LEU A 93 -11.25 2.20 2.26
N PRO A 94 -11.95 3.12 2.93
CA PRO A 94 -11.47 3.74 4.16
C PRO A 94 -11.60 2.77 5.33
N SER A 95 -10.47 2.33 5.89
CA SER A 95 -10.47 1.51 7.11
C SER A 95 -9.09 1.43 7.76
N ASP A 96 -9.07 0.98 9.00
CA ASP A 96 -7.84 0.65 9.73
C ASP A 96 -7.39 -0.77 9.37
N ILE A 97 -6.14 -0.92 8.96
CA ILE A 97 -5.53 -2.19 8.55
C ILE A 97 -5.52 -3.24 9.67
N ARG A 98 -5.64 -2.82 10.95
CA ARG A 98 -5.69 -3.72 12.12
C ARG A 98 -7.06 -4.37 12.28
N THR A 99 -8.11 -3.71 11.82
CA THR A 99 -9.49 -4.10 12.13
C THR A 99 -10.39 -4.30 10.92
N VAL A 100 -9.95 -3.93 9.72
CA VAL A 100 -10.75 -4.06 8.51
C VAL A 100 -11.21 -5.51 8.31
N ARG A 101 -12.47 -5.66 7.90
CA ARG A 101 -13.08 -6.92 7.49
C ARG A 101 -13.80 -6.70 6.17
N VAL A 102 -13.18 -7.16 5.10
CA VAL A 102 -13.79 -7.19 3.76
C VAL A 102 -14.40 -8.58 3.60
N ASP A 103 -15.67 -8.67 3.21
CA ASP A 103 -16.42 -9.94 3.16
C ASP A 103 -15.99 -10.83 1.97
N ARG A 104 -14.69 -10.93 1.75
CA ARG A 104 -14.06 -11.77 0.72
C ARG A 104 -12.62 -12.07 1.07
N THR A 105 -12.06 -13.12 0.44
CA THR A 105 -10.65 -13.50 0.54
C THR A 105 -9.90 -13.17 -0.75
N PHE A 106 -8.58 -13.13 -0.66
CA PHE A 106 -7.67 -12.77 -1.73
C PHE A 106 -6.56 -13.82 -1.86
N ASP A 107 -5.96 -13.90 -3.04
CA ASP A 107 -4.83 -14.78 -3.31
C ASP A 107 -3.53 -14.27 -2.69
N ALA A 108 -3.41 -12.95 -2.57
CA ALA A 108 -2.29 -12.30 -1.89
C ALA A 108 -2.78 -11.13 -1.03
N VAL A 109 -2.07 -10.86 0.06
CA VAL A 109 -2.13 -9.62 0.82
C VAL A 109 -0.78 -8.93 0.69
N ILE A 110 -0.76 -7.63 0.48
CA ILE A 110 0.46 -6.84 0.44
C ILE A 110 0.38 -5.66 1.40
N SER A 111 1.52 -5.19 1.92
CA SER A 111 1.62 -3.97 2.70
C SER A 111 2.98 -3.34 2.43
N LEU A 112 3.00 -2.25 1.67
CA LEU A 112 4.19 -1.70 1.06
C LEU A 112 4.53 -0.31 1.59
N PHE A 113 5.79 0.05 1.47
CA PHE A 113 6.32 1.35 1.86
C PHE A 113 6.26 1.60 3.37
N HIS A 114 6.74 0.60 4.12
CA HIS A 114 6.95 0.64 5.58
C HIS A 114 5.67 0.83 6.41
N VAL A 115 4.49 0.50 5.88
CA VAL A 115 3.22 0.63 6.61
C VAL A 115 3.25 -0.14 7.92
N LEU A 116 3.86 -1.34 7.94
CA LEU A 116 3.99 -2.12 9.16
C LEU A 116 4.83 -1.41 10.23
N SER A 117 5.76 -0.55 9.85
CA SER A 117 6.60 0.20 10.81
C SER A 117 5.83 1.25 11.62
N TYR A 118 4.62 1.60 11.21
CA TYR A 118 3.70 2.44 12.01
C TYR A 118 3.03 1.66 13.14
N GLN A 119 3.13 0.33 13.15
CA GLN A 119 2.58 -0.52 14.21
C GLN A 119 3.61 -0.59 15.36
N THR A 120 3.51 0.33 16.32
CA THR A 120 4.53 0.51 17.36
C THR A 120 4.37 -0.44 18.55
N THR A 121 3.29 -1.22 18.61
CA THR A 121 3.05 -2.23 19.64
C THR A 121 2.96 -3.63 19.02
N ASN A 122 3.35 -4.66 19.79
CA ASN A 122 3.19 -6.04 19.36
C ASN A 122 1.70 -6.40 19.13
N GLN A 123 0.79 -5.78 19.88
CA GLN A 123 -0.65 -5.99 19.73
C GLN A 123 -1.15 -5.46 18.39
N ASP A 124 -0.73 -4.25 18.00
CA ASP A 124 -1.10 -3.66 16.70
C ASP A 124 -0.53 -4.50 15.54
N LEU A 125 0.74 -4.89 15.65
CA LEU A 125 1.37 -5.73 14.63
C LEU A 125 0.65 -7.08 14.49
N GLN A 126 0.31 -7.73 15.61
CA GLN A 126 -0.46 -8.98 15.61
C GLN A 126 -1.83 -8.78 14.96
N ALA A 127 -2.51 -7.67 15.23
CA ALA A 127 -3.81 -7.36 14.63
C ALA A 127 -3.73 -7.23 13.09
N VAL A 128 -2.63 -6.64 12.55
CA VAL A 128 -2.39 -6.59 11.10
C VAL A 128 -2.15 -7.99 10.53
N PHE A 129 -1.33 -8.82 11.19
CA PHE A 129 -1.12 -10.21 10.75
C PHE A 129 -2.42 -11.03 10.78
N ASP A 130 -3.25 -10.85 11.81
CA ASP A 130 -4.55 -11.50 11.90
C ASP A 130 -5.50 -11.02 10.80
N THR A 131 -5.48 -9.73 10.48
CA THR A 131 -6.22 -9.19 9.34
C THR A 131 -5.75 -9.81 8.03
N ALA A 132 -4.44 -9.86 7.78
CA ALA A 132 -3.90 -10.51 6.58
C ALA A 132 -4.32 -11.98 6.51
N ARG A 133 -4.19 -12.74 7.62
CA ARG A 133 -4.55 -14.16 7.70
C ARG A 133 -6.02 -14.42 7.39
N ILE A 134 -6.93 -13.58 7.90
CA ILE A 134 -8.39 -13.73 7.69
C ILE A 134 -8.76 -13.50 6.22
N HIS A 135 -8.04 -12.61 5.54
CA HIS A 135 -8.33 -12.26 4.16
C HIS A 135 -7.54 -13.10 3.13
N LEU A 136 -6.61 -13.94 3.55
CA LEU A 136 -5.90 -14.84 2.66
C LEU A 136 -6.68 -16.13 2.39
N GLN A 137 -6.70 -16.54 1.14
CA GLN A 137 -7.12 -17.90 0.77
C GLN A 137 -6.06 -18.91 1.24
N PRO A 138 -6.44 -20.19 1.43
CA PRO A 138 -5.47 -21.25 1.68
C PRO A 138 -4.40 -21.30 0.58
N GLY A 139 -3.13 -21.22 0.97
CA GLY A 139 -2.00 -21.17 0.04
C GLY A 139 -1.67 -19.75 -0.47
N GLY A 140 -2.42 -18.75 -0.06
CA GLY A 140 -2.11 -17.34 -0.36
C GLY A 140 -0.88 -16.83 0.38
N ILE A 141 -0.32 -15.71 -0.09
CA ILE A 141 0.91 -15.12 0.45
C ILE A 141 0.67 -13.74 1.04
N PHE A 142 1.43 -13.40 2.09
CA PHE A 142 1.52 -12.04 2.62
C PHE A 142 2.90 -11.47 2.34
N LEU A 143 2.98 -10.41 1.53
CA LEU A 143 4.22 -9.68 1.22
C LEU A 143 4.18 -8.32 1.90
N PHE A 144 5.24 -7.99 2.63
CA PHE A 144 5.37 -6.68 3.25
C PHE A 144 6.82 -6.24 3.34
N ASP A 145 7.03 -4.95 3.47
CA ASP A 145 8.30 -4.36 3.83
C ASP A 145 8.24 -3.67 5.20
N CYS A 146 9.37 -3.53 5.84
CA CYS A 146 9.49 -2.82 7.10
C CYS A 146 10.91 -2.28 7.27
N TRP A 147 11.07 -1.33 8.17
CA TRP A 147 12.38 -0.83 8.53
C TRP A 147 13.20 -1.92 9.22
N TYR A 148 14.43 -2.10 8.76
CA TYR A 148 15.36 -3.01 9.43
C TYR A 148 16.00 -2.32 10.64
N GLY A 149 15.47 -2.59 11.83
CA GLY A 149 15.83 -1.93 13.08
C GLY A 149 17.33 -1.86 13.38
N PRO A 150 18.13 -2.93 13.20
CA PRO A 150 19.57 -2.86 13.41
C PRO A 150 20.28 -1.81 12.55
N THR A 151 19.89 -1.64 11.28
CA THR A 151 20.44 -0.58 10.42
C THR A 151 20.03 0.81 10.91
N VAL A 152 18.76 0.99 11.31
CA VAL A 152 18.28 2.30 11.84
C VAL A 152 19.03 2.68 13.13
N LEU A 153 19.42 1.70 13.95
CA LEU A 153 20.17 1.96 15.19
C LEU A 153 21.65 2.25 14.93
N SER A 154 22.26 1.62 13.94
CA SER A 154 23.69 1.77 13.61
C SER A 154 23.95 2.95 12.66
N ASP A 155 23.05 3.22 11.73
CA ASP A 155 23.10 4.33 10.77
C ASP A 155 21.86 5.20 10.97
N ARG A 156 21.95 6.11 11.94
CA ARG A 156 20.81 6.97 12.30
C ARG A 156 20.44 7.90 11.16
N PRO A 157 19.13 8.06 10.88
CA PRO A 157 18.66 8.96 9.84
C PRO A 157 19.22 10.37 10.00
N ALA A 158 19.91 10.87 8.98
CA ALA A 158 20.35 12.26 8.93
C ALA A 158 19.13 13.17 8.68
N VAL A 159 19.18 14.39 9.23
CA VAL A 159 18.19 15.42 8.89
C VAL A 159 18.35 15.76 7.41
N ARG A 160 17.30 15.54 6.63
CA ARG A 160 17.24 15.93 5.22
C ARG A 160 16.16 16.98 5.05
N VAL A 161 16.50 18.08 4.39
CA VAL A 161 15.55 19.13 4.01
C VAL A 161 15.32 19.03 2.52
N LYS A 162 14.11 18.64 2.12
CA LYS A 162 13.64 18.71 0.73
C LYS A 162 12.76 19.96 0.60
N ARG A 163 13.14 20.87 -0.29
CA ARG A 163 12.29 22.00 -0.65
C ARG A 163 11.51 21.63 -1.89
N LEU A 164 10.22 21.81 -1.82
CA LEU A 164 9.29 21.51 -2.91
C LEU A 164 8.53 22.81 -3.19
N GLU A 165 8.43 23.16 -4.46
CA GLU A 165 7.63 24.27 -4.95
C GLU A 165 6.44 23.67 -5.73
N ASP A 166 5.28 24.22 -5.49
CA ASP A 166 4.00 23.87 -6.10
C ASP A 166 3.63 25.08 -6.97
N ASP A 167 3.31 24.86 -8.23
CA ASP A 167 2.93 25.89 -9.20
C ASP A 167 1.46 26.39 -8.99
N ALA A 168 0.91 26.25 -7.77
CA ALA A 168 -0.46 26.63 -7.44
C ALA A 168 -0.58 28.04 -6.87
#